data_642a1873b60b6226045735290df9591b
#
_entry.id   642a1873b60b6226045735290df9591b
#
_cell.length_a   1.000
_cell.length_b   1.000
_cell.length_c   1.000
_cell.angle_alpha   90.00
_cell.angle_beta   90.00
_cell.angle_gamma   90.00
#
_symmetry.space_group_name_H-M   'P 1'
#
loop_
_entity.id
_entity.type
_entity.pdbx_description
1 polymer ?
#
loop_
_entity_poly.entity_id
_entity_poly.type
_entity_poly.pdbx_seq_one_letter_code
_entity_poly.pdbx_strand_id
1 'polypeptide(L)'
;MIVSDQERQRDWLPTGYPLPNRQRLIDNGLEFTNYYTHSSPCSPSRATLFTGQYMAEHGVTENSTGPSNPELSYTARTLGHMLRDQGYYTAFKGKWHLEATPTPNMEAYGFSDWEGNDQAWWGLAGTGTEYDEPIARQSADWLRTTRPSDQPWFLAVGLVNPHDIMWYPVDQPWYWERDPEYYAQVRDRLAGRDWGRKDNLPAFPFEVERWFTELPANFDDDLWTKPEVHRRWMTQMEKWGMPGVMDRADTDIWLRGLDYYAKLHQLNDECIGMIFDAMDDTDSWRDTIVIFTSDHGDQCGSHRLRSKGPWNYQETMRIPLYIVAPGLTTPGTSTDALTCHVDLATTVAELAGVDVSNEPTLRGDSLTPLFSDQGAHVRDTVLFGQEWPWYSGVEHVRYASSGMFDGRYKYCRYYGVGGGNNTVGVPFGGEMQFGRDAHFDDHDHELYDLQEDPHEMVNLAMDPARRDEVRRRFAELRALEDATYGADWVNWSMAGNAADDNVL
;
A
#
# COMPACT_ATOMS: atom_id res chain seq x y z
N MET A 1 13.95 6.86 6.34
CA MET A 1 12.56 6.66 5.87
C MET A 1 11.97 5.43 6.55
N ILE A 2 10.79 5.54 7.17
CA ILE A 2 10.07 4.44 7.82
C ILE A 2 8.78 4.21 7.03
N VAL A 3 8.52 2.96 6.68
CA VAL A 3 7.35 2.54 5.90
C VAL A 3 6.58 1.49 6.71
N SER A 4 5.36 1.81 7.14
CA SER A 4 4.42 0.82 7.67
C SER A 4 3.75 0.06 6.54
N ASP A 5 3.05 -1.02 6.85
CA ASP A 5 2.33 -1.82 5.87
C ASP A 5 0.83 -1.84 6.20
N GLN A 6 0.02 -1.45 5.23
CA GLN A 6 -1.44 -1.47 5.33
C GLN A 6 -2.03 -0.43 6.29
N GLU A 7 -1.37 0.73 6.44
CA GLU A 7 -1.83 1.84 7.29
C GLU A 7 -2.55 2.90 6.44
N ARG A 8 -3.85 3.12 6.69
CA ARG A 8 -4.60 4.21 6.05
C ARG A 8 -4.39 5.54 6.77
N GLN A 9 -4.70 6.66 6.09
CA GLN A 9 -4.67 8.00 6.71
C GLN A 9 -5.45 8.01 8.04
N ARG A 10 -4.90 8.73 9.02
CA ARG A 10 -5.30 8.65 10.45
C ARG A 10 -6.66 9.21 10.83
N ASP A 11 -7.37 9.87 9.93
CA ASP A 11 -8.63 10.58 10.21
C ASP A 11 -9.81 9.70 10.65
N TRP A 12 -9.66 8.38 10.55
CA TRP A 12 -10.62 7.39 11.07
C TRP A 12 -10.42 7.08 12.57
N LEU A 13 -9.27 7.42 13.14
CA LEU A 13 -8.96 7.14 14.55
C LEU A 13 -9.78 8.04 15.47
N PRO A 14 -10.24 7.53 16.63
CA PRO A 14 -10.93 8.34 17.62
C PRO A 14 -10.06 9.49 18.11
N THR A 15 -10.70 10.62 18.39
CA THR A 15 -10.01 11.80 18.94
C THR A 15 -9.24 11.44 20.20
N GLY A 16 -7.95 11.76 20.21
CA GLY A 16 -7.06 11.48 21.36
C GLY A 16 -6.53 10.04 21.40
N TYR A 17 -6.74 9.23 20.35
CA TYR A 17 -6.11 7.91 20.26
C TYR A 17 -4.59 8.05 20.32
N PRO A 18 -3.88 7.34 21.24
CA PRO A 18 -2.48 7.63 21.54
C PRO A 18 -1.51 7.01 20.54
N LEU A 19 -0.92 7.85 19.70
CA LEU A 19 0.20 7.52 18.81
C LEU A 19 1.31 8.57 19.01
N PRO A 20 2.03 8.53 20.16
CA PRO A 20 2.92 9.62 20.55
C PRO A 20 4.10 9.85 19.57
N ASN A 21 4.60 8.81 18.93
CA ASN A 21 5.73 8.94 18.00
C ASN A 21 5.31 9.51 16.65
N ARG A 22 4.14 9.13 16.12
CA ARG A 22 3.54 9.82 14.96
C ARG A 22 3.19 11.25 15.29
N GLN A 23 2.66 11.52 16.49
CA GLN A 23 2.40 12.89 16.95
C GLN A 23 3.68 13.72 17.01
N ARG A 24 4.81 13.12 17.46
CA ARG A 24 6.12 13.77 17.43
C ARG A 24 6.53 14.20 16.01
N LEU A 25 6.27 13.37 14.99
CA LEU A 25 6.54 13.75 13.60
C LEU A 25 5.66 14.91 13.13
N ILE A 26 4.38 14.87 13.47
CA ILE A 26 3.41 15.94 13.12
C ILE A 26 3.82 17.26 13.79
N ASP A 27 4.13 17.24 15.07
CA ASP A 27 4.48 18.44 15.85
C ASP A 27 5.80 19.08 15.38
N ASN A 28 6.70 18.30 14.80
CA ASN A 28 8.03 18.77 14.39
C ASN A 28 8.25 18.85 12.87
N GLY A 29 7.26 18.48 12.08
CA GLY A 29 7.37 18.40 10.63
C GLY A 29 6.16 18.96 9.89
N LEU A 30 6.03 18.48 8.66
CA LEU A 30 4.92 18.76 7.75
C LEU A 30 4.08 17.49 7.57
N GLU A 31 2.77 17.60 7.83
CA GLU A 31 1.78 16.55 7.55
C GLU A 31 1.16 16.76 6.16
N PHE A 32 1.07 15.67 5.38
CA PHE A 32 0.38 15.65 4.10
C PHE A 32 -0.96 14.96 4.26
N THR A 33 -2.06 15.68 4.11
CA THR A 33 -3.42 15.15 4.32
C THR A 33 -4.02 14.52 3.07
N ASN A 34 -3.47 14.83 1.89
CA ASN A 34 -3.88 14.30 0.58
C ASN A 34 -2.72 13.60 -0.14
N TYR A 35 -2.11 12.62 0.55
CA TYR A 35 -1.07 11.77 -0.01
C TYR A 35 -1.61 10.38 -0.34
N TYR A 36 -1.26 9.90 -1.54
CA TYR A 36 -1.83 8.69 -2.12
C TYR A 36 -0.76 7.68 -2.54
N THR A 37 -1.07 6.38 -2.39
CA THR A 37 -0.38 5.36 -3.15
C THR A 37 -0.92 5.31 -4.58
N HIS A 38 -0.08 4.89 -5.52
CA HIS A 38 -0.51 4.67 -6.91
C HIS A 38 -1.29 3.36 -7.06
N SER A 39 -0.90 2.33 -6.32
CA SER A 39 -1.40 0.96 -6.50
C SER A 39 -1.43 0.19 -5.19
N SER A 40 -2.17 -0.90 -5.18
CA SER A 40 -2.12 -1.97 -4.19
C SER A 40 -2.04 -3.33 -4.90
N PRO A 41 -1.65 -4.42 -4.25
CA PRO A 41 -1.23 -4.56 -2.85
C PRO A 41 0.20 -4.06 -2.56
N CYS A 42 0.89 -4.69 -1.59
CA CYS A 42 2.17 -4.23 -1.06
C CYS A 42 3.28 -4.09 -2.12
N SER A 43 3.56 -5.14 -2.91
CA SER A 43 4.67 -5.13 -3.86
C SER A 43 4.54 -4.07 -4.95
N PRO A 44 3.40 -3.89 -5.65
CA PRO A 44 3.24 -2.81 -6.63
C PRO A 44 3.45 -1.42 -6.01
N SER A 45 2.91 -1.18 -4.82
CA SER A 45 3.07 0.08 -4.12
C SER A 45 4.53 0.32 -3.72
N ARG A 46 5.20 -0.68 -3.14
CA ARG A 46 6.62 -0.60 -2.74
C ARG A 46 7.53 -0.40 -3.95
N ALA A 47 7.24 -1.06 -5.08
CA ALA A 47 7.97 -0.84 -6.32
C ALA A 47 7.86 0.63 -6.76
N THR A 48 6.66 1.21 -6.75
CA THR A 48 6.46 2.64 -7.03
C THR A 48 7.25 3.53 -6.08
N LEU A 49 7.19 3.25 -4.76
CA LEU A 49 7.87 4.03 -3.72
C LEU A 49 9.39 4.03 -3.89
N PHE A 50 9.99 2.86 -4.21
CA PHE A 50 11.45 2.74 -4.28
C PHE A 50 12.05 3.01 -5.67
N THR A 51 11.24 3.03 -6.74
CA THR A 51 11.71 3.33 -8.10
C THR A 51 11.32 4.72 -8.59
N GLY A 52 10.25 5.31 -8.04
CA GLY A 52 9.65 6.53 -8.58
C GLY A 52 8.91 6.31 -9.91
N GLN A 53 8.65 5.05 -10.28
CA GLN A 53 7.94 4.66 -11.49
C GLN A 53 6.51 4.22 -11.18
N TYR A 54 5.63 4.34 -12.16
CA TYR A 54 4.29 3.78 -12.08
C TYR A 54 4.29 2.27 -12.35
N MET A 55 3.21 1.58 -11.92
CA MET A 55 3.06 0.13 -12.09
C MET A 55 3.24 -0.32 -13.55
N ALA A 56 2.74 0.45 -14.51
CA ALA A 56 2.88 0.17 -15.94
C ALA A 56 4.34 0.15 -16.43
N GLU A 57 5.26 0.77 -15.69
CA GLU A 57 6.67 0.87 -16.07
C GLU A 57 7.55 -0.14 -15.33
N HIS A 58 7.38 -0.27 -13.99
CA HIS A 58 8.19 -1.22 -13.22
C HIS A 58 7.71 -2.68 -13.31
N GLY A 59 6.48 -2.92 -13.80
CA GLY A 59 5.96 -4.25 -14.10
C GLY A 59 5.56 -5.12 -12.92
N VAL A 60 5.71 -4.66 -11.68
CA VAL A 60 5.27 -5.39 -10.49
C VAL A 60 3.77 -5.10 -10.29
N THR A 61 2.92 -6.04 -10.68
CA THR A 61 1.46 -5.87 -10.74
C THR A 61 0.73 -6.59 -9.61
N GLU A 62 1.44 -7.47 -8.87
CA GLU A 62 0.92 -8.28 -7.79
C GLU A 62 2.03 -8.52 -6.75
N ASN A 63 1.68 -9.06 -5.59
CA ASN A 63 2.65 -9.42 -4.56
C ASN A 63 3.67 -10.46 -5.06
N SER A 64 4.94 -10.18 -4.88
CA SER A 64 6.06 -11.06 -5.21
C SER A 64 6.18 -12.19 -4.19
N THR A 65 5.24 -13.15 -4.23
CA THR A 65 5.10 -14.24 -3.24
C THR A 65 5.40 -15.63 -3.80
N GLY A 66 5.78 -15.73 -5.05
CA GLY A 66 6.08 -17.02 -5.69
C GLY A 66 6.66 -16.84 -7.08
N PRO A 67 7.25 -17.90 -7.63
CA PRO A 67 8.01 -17.83 -8.89
C PRO A 67 7.19 -17.48 -10.14
N SER A 68 5.87 -17.45 -10.02
CA SER A 68 4.97 -17.03 -11.09
C SER A 68 4.45 -15.60 -10.94
N ASN A 69 4.82 -14.91 -9.85
CA ASN A 69 4.40 -13.54 -9.60
C ASN A 69 5.51 -12.58 -10.07
N PRO A 70 5.13 -11.38 -10.56
CA PRO A 70 6.14 -10.44 -11.02
C PRO A 70 7.01 -9.96 -9.85
N GLU A 71 8.31 -9.90 -10.08
CA GLU A 71 9.33 -9.38 -9.17
C GLU A 71 9.91 -8.09 -9.72
N LEU A 72 10.47 -7.26 -8.86
CA LEU A 72 11.19 -6.09 -9.32
C LEU A 72 12.48 -6.54 -10.04
N SER A 73 12.67 -6.11 -11.27
CA SER A 73 13.87 -6.43 -12.03
C SER A 73 15.13 -5.93 -11.33
N TYR A 74 16.21 -6.74 -11.32
CA TYR A 74 17.55 -6.30 -10.86
C TYR A 74 18.12 -5.13 -11.68
N THR A 75 17.58 -4.89 -12.88
CA THR A 75 17.96 -3.73 -13.69
C THR A 75 17.16 -2.49 -13.34
N ALA A 76 16.14 -2.59 -12.46
CA ALA A 76 15.38 -1.46 -12.01
C ALA A 76 16.24 -0.48 -11.21
N ARG A 77 16.23 0.77 -11.63
CA ARG A 77 16.93 1.83 -10.91
C ARG A 77 16.11 2.28 -9.72
N THR A 78 16.60 2.02 -8.52
CA THR A 78 15.92 2.34 -7.26
C THR A 78 16.51 3.57 -6.60
N LEU A 79 15.84 4.09 -5.57
CA LEU A 79 16.39 5.11 -4.67
C LEU A 79 17.76 4.71 -4.10
N GLY A 80 17.95 3.41 -3.79
CA GLY A 80 19.26 2.92 -3.33
C GLY A 80 20.39 3.23 -4.31
N HIS A 81 20.18 2.98 -5.59
CA HIS A 81 21.16 3.29 -6.64
C HIS A 81 21.37 4.80 -6.81
N MET A 82 20.26 5.56 -6.89
CA MET A 82 20.30 7.01 -7.08
C MET A 82 21.11 7.71 -5.97
N LEU A 83 20.88 7.31 -4.73
CA LEU A 83 21.55 7.87 -3.57
C LEU A 83 23.03 7.44 -3.48
N ARG A 84 23.34 6.18 -3.83
CA ARG A 84 24.75 5.71 -3.93
C ARG A 84 25.56 6.52 -4.94
N ASP A 85 24.97 6.88 -6.07
CA ASP A 85 25.64 7.72 -7.08
C ASP A 85 25.96 9.13 -6.54
N GLN A 86 25.25 9.57 -5.49
CA GLN A 86 25.52 10.81 -4.76
C GLN A 86 26.46 10.62 -3.55
N GLY A 87 27.03 9.42 -3.39
CA GLY A 87 27.97 9.12 -2.32
C GLY A 87 27.33 8.75 -0.98
N TYR A 88 26.03 8.46 -0.95
CA TYR A 88 25.37 7.99 0.26
C TYR A 88 25.68 6.50 0.53
N TYR A 89 25.81 6.17 1.80
CA TYR A 89 25.67 4.79 2.25
C TYR A 89 24.18 4.49 2.41
N THR A 90 23.69 3.44 1.76
CA THR A 90 22.29 3.09 1.72
C THR A 90 22.04 1.76 2.42
N ALA A 91 21.28 1.76 3.50
CA ALA A 91 20.92 0.59 4.29
C ALA A 91 19.42 0.33 4.27
N PHE A 92 19.03 -0.92 4.43
CA PHE A 92 17.64 -1.34 4.53
C PHE A 92 17.45 -2.31 5.69
N LYS A 93 16.36 -2.16 6.44
CA LYS A 93 15.94 -3.07 7.51
C LYS A 93 14.46 -3.44 7.33
N GLY A 94 14.12 -4.70 7.62
CA GLY A 94 12.74 -5.17 7.57
C GLY A 94 12.21 -5.53 6.18
N LYS A 95 10.89 -5.44 6.01
CA LYS A 95 10.14 -5.94 4.85
C LYS A 95 10.48 -5.22 3.55
N TRP A 96 10.98 -6.00 2.58
CA TRP A 96 11.23 -5.57 1.20
C TRP A 96 10.05 -5.90 0.28
N HIS A 97 9.73 -7.18 0.14
CA HIS A 97 8.58 -7.75 -0.57
C HIS A 97 8.53 -7.43 -2.08
N LEU A 98 9.68 -7.34 -2.71
CA LEU A 98 9.80 -7.13 -4.17
C LEU A 98 10.54 -8.27 -4.88
N GLU A 99 10.85 -9.34 -4.14
CA GLU A 99 11.50 -10.56 -4.63
C GLU A 99 10.91 -11.77 -3.88
N ALA A 100 10.62 -12.86 -4.58
CA ALA A 100 9.97 -14.05 -4.01
C ALA A 100 10.96 -15.00 -3.33
N THR A 101 11.80 -14.47 -2.46
CA THR A 101 12.84 -15.22 -1.73
C THR A 101 12.88 -14.84 -0.25
N PRO A 102 13.26 -15.77 0.64
CA PRO A 102 13.51 -15.43 2.04
C PRO A 102 14.62 -14.40 2.26
N THR A 103 15.60 -14.37 1.35
CA THR A 103 16.80 -13.51 1.45
C THR A 103 17.02 -12.77 0.13
N PRO A 104 16.32 -11.63 -0.08
CA PRO A 104 16.45 -10.86 -1.31
C PRO A 104 17.87 -10.34 -1.50
N ASN A 105 18.27 -10.21 -2.75
CA ASN A 105 19.58 -9.66 -3.10
C ASN A 105 19.56 -8.12 -3.02
N MET A 106 19.54 -7.58 -1.80
CA MET A 106 19.38 -6.14 -1.56
C MET A 106 20.51 -5.30 -2.19
N GLU A 107 21.71 -5.85 -2.34
CA GLU A 107 22.82 -5.15 -3.03
C GLU A 107 22.50 -4.91 -4.51
N ALA A 108 21.79 -5.82 -5.16
CA ALA A 108 21.32 -5.62 -6.54
C ALA A 108 20.29 -4.49 -6.67
N TYR A 109 19.64 -4.12 -5.57
CA TYR A 109 18.70 -2.99 -5.49
C TYR A 109 19.34 -1.74 -4.87
N GLY A 110 20.65 -1.75 -4.64
CA GLY A 110 21.38 -0.61 -4.11
C GLY A 110 21.23 -0.41 -2.60
N PHE A 111 20.96 -1.45 -1.81
CA PHE A 111 20.87 -1.38 -0.35
C PHE A 111 21.78 -2.39 0.33
N SER A 112 22.41 -1.97 1.42
CA SER A 112 23.28 -2.79 2.27
C SER A 112 22.61 -3.12 3.61
N ASP A 113 23.32 -3.92 4.43
CA ASP A 113 23.01 -4.20 5.84
C ASP A 113 21.63 -4.81 6.09
N TRP A 114 21.06 -5.46 5.10
CA TRP A 114 19.80 -6.17 5.27
C TRP A 114 20.03 -7.55 5.87
N GLU A 115 19.27 -7.86 6.91
CA GLU A 115 19.31 -9.15 7.60
C GLU A 115 17.89 -9.58 7.95
N GLY A 116 17.56 -10.84 7.65
CA GLY A 116 16.28 -11.37 8.07
C GLY A 116 15.71 -12.48 7.19
N ASN A 117 14.40 -12.55 7.17
CA ASN A 117 13.62 -13.47 6.35
C ASN A 117 12.42 -12.73 5.76
N ASP A 118 12.58 -12.21 4.55
CA ASP A 118 11.54 -11.41 3.89
C ASP A 118 10.26 -12.21 3.68
N GLN A 119 10.35 -13.51 3.39
CA GLN A 119 9.20 -14.38 3.24
C GLN A 119 8.36 -14.47 4.53
N ALA A 120 9.00 -14.44 5.70
CA ALA A 120 8.27 -14.36 6.97
C ALA A 120 7.54 -13.02 7.13
N TRP A 121 8.00 -11.97 6.46
CA TRP A 121 7.48 -10.59 6.56
C TRP A 121 6.47 -10.22 5.47
N TRP A 122 6.13 -11.14 4.57
CA TRP A 122 5.11 -10.89 3.55
C TRP A 122 3.71 -10.63 4.11
N GLY A 123 3.52 -10.79 5.44
CA GLY A 123 2.27 -10.57 6.12
C GLY A 123 1.51 -11.86 6.42
N LEU A 124 2.22 -12.93 6.75
CA LEU A 124 1.62 -14.11 7.37
C LEU A 124 1.03 -13.73 8.73
N ALA A 125 0.07 -14.54 9.23
CA ALA A 125 -0.63 -14.24 10.47
C ALA A 125 0.33 -13.95 11.64
N GLY A 126 0.20 -12.77 12.26
CA GLY A 126 0.95 -12.34 13.43
C GLY A 126 2.40 -11.95 13.19
N THR A 127 2.83 -11.85 11.95
CA THR A 127 4.24 -11.55 11.66
C THR A 127 4.62 -10.12 11.94
N GLY A 128 3.69 -9.17 11.85
CA GLY A 128 3.93 -7.80 12.30
C GLY A 128 4.16 -7.73 13.79
N THR A 129 3.30 -8.36 14.58
CA THR A 129 3.42 -8.44 16.03
C THR A 129 4.69 -9.17 16.50
N GLU A 130 5.15 -10.17 15.73
CA GLU A 130 6.35 -10.95 16.06
C GLU A 130 7.66 -10.26 15.66
N TYR A 131 7.67 -9.55 14.51
CA TYR A 131 8.93 -9.09 13.91
C TYR A 131 9.15 -7.58 13.89
N ASP A 132 8.14 -6.74 14.10
CA ASP A 132 8.35 -5.29 14.08
C ASP A 132 9.32 -4.82 15.18
N GLU A 133 9.23 -5.39 16.40
CA GLU A 133 10.19 -5.07 17.47
C GLU A 133 11.63 -5.49 17.12
N PRO A 134 11.94 -6.72 16.63
CA PRO A 134 13.25 -7.07 16.11
C PRO A 134 13.75 -6.14 15.00
N ILE A 135 12.91 -5.76 14.03
CA ILE A 135 13.27 -4.85 12.95
C ILE A 135 13.61 -3.46 13.51
N ALA A 136 12.80 -2.96 14.44
CA ALA A 136 13.05 -1.66 15.08
C ALA A 136 14.36 -1.67 15.89
N ARG A 137 14.66 -2.75 16.64
CA ARG A 137 15.92 -2.92 17.35
C ARG A 137 17.13 -2.95 16.41
N GLN A 138 17.07 -3.72 15.33
CA GLN A 138 18.13 -3.74 14.32
C GLN A 138 18.38 -2.34 13.74
N SER A 139 17.31 -1.58 13.47
CA SER A 139 17.38 -0.21 12.97
C SER A 139 18.00 0.75 14.00
N ALA A 140 17.59 0.64 15.27
CA ALA A 140 18.13 1.42 16.37
C ALA A 140 19.61 1.11 16.63
N ASP A 141 20.00 -0.15 16.59
CA ASP A 141 21.39 -0.58 16.74
C ASP A 141 22.26 -0.10 15.58
N TRP A 142 21.73 -0.14 14.35
CA TRP A 142 22.41 0.40 13.20
C TRP A 142 22.67 1.90 13.35
N LEU A 143 21.69 2.68 13.80
CA LEU A 143 21.85 4.11 14.06
C LEU A 143 22.90 4.41 15.15
N ARG A 144 22.99 3.57 16.20
CA ARG A 144 23.92 3.78 17.32
C ARG A 144 25.34 3.35 17.00
N THR A 145 25.52 2.27 16.21
CA THR A 145 26.80 1.55 16.17
C THR A 145 27.37 1.33 14.76
N THR A 146 26.54 1.27 13.74
CA THR A 146 26.95 0.79 12.40
C THR A 146 26.97 1.90 11.36
N ARG A 147 26.08 2.88 11.47
CA ARG A 147 25.98 3.97 10.48
C ARG A 147 27.33 4.64 10.26
N PRO A 148 27.69 4.96 9.01
CA PRO A 148 28.94 5.64 8.72
C PRO A 148 28.97 7.05 9.35
N SER A 149 30.15 7.47 9.79
CA SER A 149 30.39 8.80 10.36
C SER A 149 31.07 9.76 9.40
N ASP A 150 31.57 9.27 8.27
CA ASP A 150 32.42 9.99 7.31
C ASP A 150 31.76 10.22 5.94
N GLN A 151 30.52 9.72 5.77
CA GLN A 151 29.71 9.94 4.56
C GLN A 151 28.23 10.06 4.91
N PRO A 152 27.42 10.70 4.06
CA PRO A 152 25.98 10.75 4.26
C PRO A 152 25.38 9.34 4.14
N TRP A 153 24.23 9.13 4.80
CA TRP A 153 23.57 7.84 4.83
C TRP A 153 22.07 7.95 4.62
N PHE A 154 21.49 6.86 4.12
CA PHE A 154 20.07 6.67 4.00
C PHE A 154 19.70 5.32 4.62
N LEU A 155 18.76 5.31 5.54
CA LEU A 155 18.19 4.09 6.12
C LEU A 155 16.71 4.00 5.76
N ALA A 156 16.33 2.94 5.06
CA ALA A 156 14.93 2.55 4.88
C ALA A 156 14.57 1.45 5.88
N VAL A 157 13.41 1.62 6.55
CA VAL A 157 12.89 0.64 7.52
C VAL A 157 11.48 0.25 7.09
N GLY A 158 11.28 -1.01 6.72
CA GLY A 158 9.97 -1.58 6.37
C GLY A 158 9.41 -2.35 7.56
N LEU A 159 8.44 -1.77 8.28
CA LEU A 159 7.68 -2.46 9.32
C LEU A 159 6.52 -3.25 8.69
N VAL A 160 6.02 -4.27 9.38
CA VAL A 160 4.97 -5.15 8.87
C VAL A 160 3.58 -4.71 9.35
N ASN A 161 3.43 -4.27 10.60
CA ASN A 161 2.13 -3.80 11.09
C ASN A 161 1.77 -2.40 10.52
N PRO A 162 0.45 -2.15 10.39
CA PRO A 162 -0.71 -2.90 10.90
C PRO A 162 -1.25 -4.04 10.01
N HIS A 163 -0.44 -4.65 9.15
CA HIS A 163 -0.84 -5.71 8.21
C HIS A 163 -1.51 -6.94 8.89
N ASP A 164 -1.24 -7.22 10.17
CA ASP A 164 -1.84 -8.34 10.89
C ASP A 164 -3.36 -8.26 10.95
N ILE A 165 -3.97 -7.07 10.74
CA ILE A 165 -5.43 -6.91 10.60
C ILE A 165 -6.05 -7.82 9.54
N MET A 166 -5.29 -8.21 8.53
CA MET A 166 -5.75 -9.07 7.45
C MET A 166 -6.24 -10.43 7.97
N TRP A 167 -5.72 -10.90 9.10
CA TRP A 167 -6.04 -12.20 9.70
C TRP A 167 -7.16 -12.14 10.73
N TYR A 168 -7.60 -10.93 11.13
CA TYR A 168 -8.74 -10.77 12.01
C TYR A 168 -10.02 -11.37 11.38
N PRO A 169 -10.92 -12.05 12.13
CA PRO A 169 -10.84 -12.30 13.58
C PRO A 169 -10.22 -13.66 13.95
N VAL A 170 -9.74 -14.44 12.98
CA VAL A 170 -9.29 -15.82 13.22
C VAL A 170 -7.98 -15.92 14.00
N ASP A 171 -7.26 -14.83 14.11
CA ASP A 171 -6.07 -14.67 14.94
C ASP A 171 -6.41 -14.28 16.39
N GLN A 172 -7.70 -14.18 16.75
CA GLN A 172 -8.15 -13.72 18.07
C GLN A 172 -8.63 -14.89 18.94
N PRO A 173 -8.04 -15.10 20.14
CA PRO A 173 -8.45 -16.20 21.05
C PRO A 173 -9.94 -16.20 21.40
N TRP A 174 -10.54 -15.03 21.65
CA TRP A 174 -11.96 -14.92 21.95
C TRP A 174 -12.88 -15.43 20.81
N TYR A 175 -12.41 -15.31 19.56
CA TYR A 175 -13.14 -15.78 18.38
C TYR A 175 -13.08 -17.31 18.27
N TRP A 176 -11.97 -17.94 18.65
CA TRP A 176 -11.83 -19.40 18.65
C TRP A 176 -12.82 -20.07 19.60
N GLU A 177 -13.09 -19.40 20.75
CA GLU A 177 -14.10 -19.89 21.71
C GLU A 177 -15.52 -19.67 21.20
N ARG A 178 -15.73 -18.60 20.43
CA ARG A 178 -17.03 -18.22 19.88
C ARG A 178 -17.44 -19.08 18.67
N ASP A 179 -16.50 -19.35 17.75
CA ASP A 179 -16.73 -20.12 16.52
C ASP A 179 -15.58 -21.11 16.27
N PRO A 180 -15.49 -22.18 17.08
CA PRO A 180 -14.40 -23.14 16.98
C PRO A 180 -14.42 -23.94 15.67
N GLU A 181 -15.60 -24.10 15.06
CA GLU A 181 -15.74 -24.82 13.79
C GLU A 181 -15.14 -24.02 12.62
N TYR A 182 -15.48 -22.74 12.51
CA TYR A 182 -14.91 -21.86 11.49
C TYR A 182 -13.40 -21.67 11.67
N TYR A 183 -12.95 -21.49 12.92
CA TYR A 183 -11.52 -21.42 13.24
C TYR A 183 -10.78 -22.68 12.77
N ALA A 184 -11.32 -23.88 13.05
CA ALA A 184 -10.73 -25.14 12.59
C ALA A 184 -10.65 -25.22 11.06
N GLN A 185 -11.70 -24.79 10.36
CA GLN A 185 -11.72 -24.76 8.89
C GLN A 185 -10.65 -23.82 8.31
N VAL A 186 -10.49 -22.64 8.87
CA VAL A 186 -9.46 -21.68 8.43
C VAL A 186 -8.07 -22.23 8.70
N ARG A 187 -7.82 -22.73 9.92
CA ARG A 187 -6.54 -23.36 10.31
C ARG A 187 -6.18 -24.50 9.36
N ASP A 188 -7.11 -25.40 9.07
CA ASP A 188 -6.87 -26.57 8.23
C ASP A 188 -6.62 -26.17 6.75
N ARG A 189 -7.28 -25.10 6.28
CA ARG A 189 -7.01 -24.51 4.95
C ARG A 189 -5.61 -23.90 4.88
N LEU A 190 -5.17 -23.21 5.93
CA LEU A 190 -3.83 -22.58 6.00
C LEU A 190 -2.72 -23.64 6.13
N ALA A 191 -2.93 -24.70 6.90
CA ALA A 191 -1.96 -25.77 7.10
C ALA A 191 -1.57 -26.51 5.80
N GLY A 192 -2.45 -26.50 4.81
CA GLY A 192 -2.21 -27.11 3.49
C GLY A 192 -1.46 -26.22 2.49
N ARG A 193 -1.02 -25.02 2.87
CA ARG A 193 -0.39 -24.05 1.96
C ARG A 193 1.04 -23.74 2.39
N ASP A 194 1.96 -23.62 1.41
CA ASP A 194 3.38 -23.34 1.68
C ASP A 194 3.62 -21.98 2.35
N TRP A 195 2.70 -21.02 2.17
CA TRP A 195 2.75 -19.70 2.78
C TRP A 195 1.92 -19.59 4.08
N GLY A 196 1.22 -20.68 4.48
CA GLY A 196 0.51 -20.75 5.77
C GLY A 196 1.46 -21.16 6.90
N ARG A 197 1.33 -20.53 8.08
CA ARG A 197 1.97 -21.05 9.28
C ARG A 197 1.42 -22.43 9.60
N LYS A 198 2.29 -23.45 9.58
CA LYS A 198 1.89 -24.86 9.79
C LYS A 198 1.44 -25.15 11.22
N ASP A 199 1.81 -24.33 12.21
CA ASP A 199 1.81 -24.74 13.61
C ASP A 199 0.87 -24.01 14.57
N ASN A 200 0.05 -23.15 14.17
CA ASN A 200 -1.02 -22.43 14.90
C ASN A 200 -1.05 -20.95 14.48
N LEU A 201 -2.24 -20.42 14.30
CA LEU A 201 -2.45 -18.99 14.32
C LEU A 201 -2.00 -18.47 15.68
N PRO A 202 -1.10 -17.48 15.76
CA PRO A 202 -0.61 -17.02 17.03
C PRO A 202 -1.73 -16.42 17.86
N ALA A 203 -1.79 -16.80 19.15
CA ALA A 203 -2.58 -16.08 20.11
C ALA A 203 -1.88 -14.75 20.41
N PHE A 204 -2.59 -13.63 20.22
CA PHE A 204 -2.05 -12.33 20.62
C PHE A 204 -2.32 -12.11 22.10
N PRO A 205 -1.27 -12.03 22.95
CA PRO A 205 -1.41 -11.94 24.40
C PRO A 205 -1.74 -10.52 24.90
N PHE A 206 -2.11 -9.58 24.01
CA PHE A 206 -2.43 -8.22 24.43
C PHE A 206 -3.94 -7.98 24.47
N GLU A 207 -4.36 -7.24 25.49
CA GLU A 207 -5.73 -6.74 25.58
C GLU A 207 -5.92 -5.60 24.57
N VAL A 208 -7.08 -5.63 23.90
CA VAL A 208 -7.50 -4.58 22.99
C VAL A 208 -8.51 -3.69 23.68
N GLU A 209 -8.13 -2.45 23.92
CA GLU A 209 -9.02 -1.45 24.50
C GLU A 209 -10.15 -1.08 23.54
N ARG A 210 -11.33 -0.82 24.08
CA ARG A 210 -12.53 -0.44 23.31
C ARG A 210 -12.59 1.07 23.12
N TRP A 211 -12.34 1.52 21.91
CA TRP A 211 -12.37 2.91 21.49
C TRP A 211 -13.53 3.23 20.56
N PHE A 212 -13.94 2.26 19.73
CA PHE A 212 -14.97 2.47 18.73
C PHE A 212 -16.34 2.06 19.26
N THR A 213 -17.31 2.97 19.09
CA THR A 213 -18.73 2.77 19.43
C THR A 213 -19.64 2.83 18.20
N GLU A 214 -19.10 3.26 17.07
CA GLU A 214 -19.81 3.41 15.80
C GLU A 214 -19.00 2.76 14.66
N LEU A 215 -19.68 2.18 13.71
CA LEU A 215 -19.11 1.65 12.49
C LEU A 215 -18.75 2.76 11.51
N PRO A 216 -17.89 2.54 10.51
CA PRO A 216 -17.62 3.53 9.47
C PRO A 216 -18.89 4.03 8.80
N ALA A 217 -18.91 5.32 8.43
CA ALA A 217 -20.10 5.96 7.84
C ALA A 217 -20.58 5.27 6.54
N ASN A 218 -19.65 4.62 5.82
CA ASN A 218 -19.94 3.86 4.60
C ASN A 218 -20.10 2.33 4.86
N PHE A 219 -20.24 1.90 6.12
CA PHE A 219 -20.38 0.47 6.45
C PHE A 219 -21.61 -0.16 5.78
N ASP A 220 -22.70 0.60 5.62
CA ASP A 220 -23.96 0.11 5.06
C ASP A 220 -24.01 0.07 3.52
N ASP A 221 -22.91 0.34 2.83
CA ASP A 221 -22.82 0.18 1.38
C ASP A 221 -23.07 -1.30 0.99
N ASP A 222 -24.03 -1.51 0.10
CA ASP A 222 -24.38 -2.85 -0.40
C ASP A 222 -23.59 -3.25 -1.65
N LEU A 223 -22.79 -2.32 -2.21
CA LEU A 223 -21.95 -2.46 -3.39
C LEU A 223 -22.71 -2.80 -4.69
N TRP A 224 -24.06 -2.69 -4.75
CA TRP A 224 -24.80 -3.03 -5.97
C TRP A 224 -24.62 -2.05 -7.12
N THR A 225 -24.22 -0.82 -6.82
CA THR A 225 -23.90 0.19 -7.83
C THR A 225 -22.42 0.21 -8.21
N LYS A 226 -21.63 -0.68 -7.62
CA LYS A 226 -20.18 -0.79 -7.79
C LYS A 226 -19.81 -1.92 -8.76
N PRO A 227 -18.59 -1.95 -9.28
CA PRO A 227 -18.06 -3.10 -10.03
C PRO A 227 -18.25 -4.42 -9.31
N GLU A 228 -18.58 -5.47 -10.04
CA GLU A 228 -18.90 -6.78 -9.43
C GLU A 228 -17.74 -7.36 -8.63
N VAL A 229 -16.51 -7.06 -9.01
CA VAL A 229 -15.30 -7.54 -8.33
C VAL A 229 -15.28 -7.13 -6.85
N HIS A 230 -15.82 -5.97 -6.48
CA HIS A 230 -15.90 -5.53 -5.08
C HIS A 230 -16.78 -6.46 -4.23
N ARG A 231 -17.94 -6.82 -4.73
CA ARG A 231 -18.88 -7.73 -4.01
C ARG A 231 -18.33 -9.14 -3.88
N ARG A 232 -17.53 -9.59 -4.86
CA ARG A 232 -16.95 -10.95 -4.87
C ARG A 232 -15.71 -11.09 -4.04
N TRP A 233 -15.07 -9.98 -3.66
CA TRP A 233 -13.77 -9.99 -2.99
C TRP A 233 -13.75 -10.84 -1.74
N MET A 234 -14.65 -10.62 -0.79
CA MET A 234 -14.64 -11.32 0.49
C MET A 234 -14.83 -12.85 0.32
N THR A 235 -15.72 -13.27 -0.58
CA THR A 235 -15.90 -14.69 -0.90
C THR A 235 -14.65 -15.27 -1.58
N GLN A 236 -13.94 -14.47 -2.37
CA GLN A 236 -12.71 -14.93 -3.02
C GLN A 236 -11.57 -15.08 -2.01
N MET A 237 -11.45 -14.17 -1.04
CA MET A 237 -10.49 -14.31 0.06
C MET A 237 -10.68 -15.62 0.82
N GLU A 238 -11.93 -16.01 1.12
CA GLU A 238 -12.22 -17.31 1.75
C GLU A 238 -11.77 -18.50 0.91
N LYS A 239 -11.97 -18.46 -0.40
CA LYS A 239 -11.49 -19.52 -1.31
C LYS A 239 -9.97 -19.64 -1.29
N TRP A 240 -9.26 -18.55 -1.04
CA TRP A 240 -7.80 -18.57 -0.88
C TRP A 240 -7.34 -19.00 0.51
N GLY A 241 -8.29 -19.22 1.45
CA GLY A 241 -7.99 -19.67 2.81
C GLY A 241 -7.74 -18.54 3.79
N MET A 242 -7.95 -17.29 3.38
CA MET A 242 -7.91 -16.14 4.27
C MET A 242 -9.27 -15.92 4.94
N PRO A 243 -9.33 -15.25 6.09
CA PRO A 243 -10.60 -14.84 6.69
C PRO A 243 -11.36 -13.93 5.70
N GLY A 244 -12.51 -14.38 5.25
CA GLY A 244 -13.30 -13.69 4.24
C GLY A 244 -14.55 -13.05 4.84
N VAL A 245 -15.70 -13.71 4.69
CA VAL A 245 -17.00 -13.18 5.08
C VAL A 245 -17.15 -13.17 6.59
N MET A 246 -17.42 -11.99 7.15
CA MET A 246 -17.89 -11.83 8.53
C MET A 246 -19.39 -11.60 8.54
N ASP A 247 -20.07 -12.04 9.61
CA ASP A 247 -21.50 -11.77 9.76
C ASP A 247 -21.75 -10.26 9.77
N ARG A 248 -22.51 -9.80 8.79
CA ARG A 248 -22.84 -8.38 8.63
C ARG A 248 -23.75 -7.85 9.74
N ALA A 249 -24.52 -8.73 10.38
CA ALA A 249 -25.42 -8.39 11.47
C ALA A 249 -24.69 -8.30 12.82
N ASP A 250 -23.49 -8.82 12.91
CA ASP A 250 -22.70 -8.82 14.14
C ASP A 250 -21.85 -7.55 14.27
N THR A 251 -22.47 -6.47 14.69
CA THR A 251 -21.81 -5.18 14.89
C THR A 251 -20.62 -5.26 15.83
N ASP A 252 -20.66 -6.13 16.87
CA ASP A 252 -19.56 -6.25 17.83
C ASP A 252 -18.27 -6.77 17.20
N ILE A 253 -18.35 -7.73 16.26
CA ILE A 253 -17.15 -8.25 15.58
C ILE A 253 -16.48 -7.16 14.73
N TRP A 254 -17.26 -6.29 14.09
CA TRP A 254 -16.72 -5.19 13.28
C TRP A 254 -16.10 -4.09 14.14
N LEU A 255 -16.75 -3.70 15.24
CA LEU A 255 -16.19 -2.74 16.20
C LEU A 255 -14.89 -3.24 16.83
N ARG A 256 -14.84 -4.52 17.22
CA ARG A 256 -13.58 -5.15 17.69
C ARG A 256 -12.49 -5.15 16.62
N GLY A 257 -12.86 -5.26 15.35
CA GLY A 257 -11.91 -5.14 14.24
C GLY A 257 -11.28 -3.77 14.14
N LEU A 258 -12.07 -2.71 14.30
CA LEU A 258 -11.56 -1.33 14.36
C LEU A 258 -10.64 -1.12 15.57
N ASP A 259 -11.04 -1.59 16.75
CA ASP A 259 -10.22 -1.53 17.98
C ASP A 259 -8.89 -2.27 17.77
N TYR A 260 -8.94 -3.45 17.19
CA TYR A 260 -7.74 -4.26 16.90
C TYR A 260 -6.82 -3.58 15.90
N TYR A 261 -7.37 -3.04 14.80
CA TYR A 261 -6.58 -2.31 13.82
C TYR A 261 -5.89 -1.08 14.43
N ALA A 262 -6.61 -0.33 15.26
CA ALA A 262 -6.02 0.78 16.01
C ALA A 262 -4.92 0.30 16.97
N LYS A 263 -5.11 -0.84 17.66
CA LYS A 263 -4.06 -1.42 18.52
C LYS A 263 -2.80 -1.80 17.75
N LEU A 264 -2.93 -2.32 16.53
CA LEU A 264 -1.77 -2.62 15.68
C LEU A 264 -0.99 -1.35 15.31
N HIS A 265 -1.67 -0.21 15.12
CA HIS A 265 -1.00 1.09 14.96
C HIS A 265 -0.22 1.49 16.20
N GLN A 266 -0.76 1.25 17.41
CA GLN A 266 -0.03 1.50 18.65
C GLN A 266 1.25 0.67 18.76
N LEU A 267 1.17 -0.65 18.48
CA LEU A 267 2.33 -1.53 18.52
C LEU A 267 3.42 -1.08 17.52
N ASN A 268 2.99 -0.69 16.34
CA ASN A 268 3.90 -0.13 15.34
C ASN A 268 4.49 1.22 15.78
N ASP A 269 3.69 2.09 16.44
CA ASP A 269 4.16 3.37 16.98
C ASP A 269 5.20 3.18 18.10
N GLU A 270 5.04 2.16 18.96
CA GLU A 270 6.04 1.77 19.96
C GLU A 270 7.37 1.36 19.30
N CYS A 271 7.32 0.61 18.20
CA CYS A 271 8.50 0.24 17.41
C CYS A 271 9.18 1.46 16.77
N ILE A 272 8.41 2.42 16.27
CA ILE A 272 8.93 3.70 15.79
C ILE A 272 9.63 4.47 16.91
N GLY A 273 9.08 4.43 18.13
CA GLY A 273 9.68 5.03 19.32
C GLY A 273 11.09 4.51 19.60
N MET A 274 11.33 3.21 19.44
CA MET A 274 12.68 2.63 19.61
C MET A 274 13.71 3.20 18.62
N ILE A 275 13.29 3.48 17.39
CA ILE A 275 14.15 4.11 16.37
C ILE A 275 14.41 5.57 16.76
N PHE A 276 13.39 6.27 17.26
CA PHE A 276 13.49 7.67 17.68
C PHE A 276 14.36 7.82 18.93
N ASP A 277 14.30 6.90 19.88
CA ASP A 277 15.20 6.85 21.03
C ASP A 277 16.67 6.72 20.59
N ALA A 278 16.94 5.92 19.54
CA ALA A 278 18.29 5.84 18.98
C ALA A 278 18.74 7.14 18.30
N MET A 279 17.81 7.86 17.66
CA MET A 279 18.10 9.18 17.11
C MET A 279 18.35 10.23 18.20
N ASP A 280 17.63 10.15 19.32
CA ASP A 280 17.88 11.00 20.50
C ASP A 280 19.25 10.70 21.11
N ASP A 281 19.59 9.42 21.31
CA ASP A 281 20.89 8.98 21.86
C ASP A 281 22.09 9.45 21.02
N THR A 282 21.89 9.60 19.71
CA THR A 282 22.94 9.95 18.74
C THR A 282 22.89 11.39 18.27
N ASP A 283 22.01 12.24 18.83
CA ASP A 283 21.75 13.62 18.41
C ASP A 283 21.47 13.77 16.89
N SER A 284 20.87 12.73 16.29
CA SER A 284 20.68 12.65 14.83
C SER A 284 19.52 13.52 14.31
N TRP A 285 18.59 13.92 15.17
CA TRP A 285 17.48 14.79 14.77
C TRP A 285 17.90 16.11 14.16
N ARG A 286 19.08 16.59 14.53
CA ARG A 286 19.58 17.88 14.11
C ARG A 286 19.90 17.97 12.61
N ASP A 287 20.35 16.86 12.02
CA ASP A 287 20.90 16.78 10.66
C ASP A 287 20.33 15.62 9.83
N THR A 288 19.24 15.02 10.28
CA THR A 288 18.60 13.91 9.61
C THR A 288 17.17 14.27 9.21
N ILE A 289 16.82 14.04 7.95
CA ILE A 289 15.45 14.12 7.47
C ILE A 289 14.75 12.80 7.81
N VAL A 290 13.62 12.90 8.52
CA VAL A 290 12.80 11.75 8.87
C VAL A 290 11.51 11.76 8.05
N ILE A 291 11.23 10.65 7.39
CA ILE A 291 10.05 10.44 6.56
C ILE A 291 9.31 9.22 7.09
N PHE A 292 8.02 9.35 7.34
CA PHE A 292 7.12 8.24 7.66
C PHE A 292 6.00 8.18 6.64
N THR A 293 5.74 6.98 6.12
CA THR A 293 4.61 6.68 5.22
C THR A 293 4.15 5.23 5.37
N SER A 294 3.14 4.84 4.59
CA SER A 294 2.69 3.45 4.42
C SER A 294 2.71 3.07 2.95
N ASP A 295 2.67 1.78 2.64
CA ASP A 295 2.53 1.33 1.25
C ASP A 295 1.10 1.43 0.72
N HIS A 296 0.08 1.08 1.49
CA HIS A 296 -1.36 1.25 1.20
C HIS A 296 -2.16 1.19 2.50
N GLY A 297 -3.47 1.44 2.42
CA GLY A 297 -4.36 1.36 3.57
C GLY A 297 -5.15 0.04 3.66
N ASP A 298 -6.21 0.05 4.48
CA ASP A 298 -7.14 -1.05 4.73
C ASP A 298 -8.58 -0.57 4.83
N GLN A 299 -9.52 -1.34 4.35
CA GLN A 299 -10.95 -1.01 4.45
C GLN A 299 -11.48 -1.08 5.88
N CYS A 300 -11.07 -2.08 6.64
CA CYS A 300 -11.45 -2.31 8.03
C CYS A 300 -12.93 -1.95 8.36
N GLY A 301 -13.86 -2.51 7.58
CA GLY A 301 -15.29 -2.28 7.73
C GLY A 301 -15.88 -1.22 6.78
N SER A 302 -15.08 -0.33 6.23
CA SER A 302 -15.57 0.61 5.21
C SER A 302 -16.11 -0.16 4.01
N HIS A 303 -17.28 0.25 3.48
CA HIS A 303 -18.02 -0.49 2.44
C HIS A 303 -18.30 -1.96 2.78
N ARG A 304 -18.30 -2.32 4.07
CA ARG A 304 -18.33 -3.72 4.57
C ARG A 304 -17.22 -4.59 4.00
N LEU A 305 -16.14 -3.97 3.59
CA LEU A 305 -14.96 -4.64 3.08
C LEU A 305 -13.87 -4.71 4.14
N ARG A 306 -12.88 -5.55 3.88
CA ARG A 306 -11.69 -5.73 4.71
C ARG A 306 -10.48 -5.83 3.82
N SER A 307 -9.31 -5.53 4.37
CA SER A 307 -8.06 -5.59 3.64
C SER A 307 -7.99 -4.58 2.49
N LYS A 308 -7.04 -4.75 1.60
CA LYS A 308 -6.93 -4.11 0.29
C LYS A 308 -7.56 -5.04 -0.75
N GLY A 309 -7.95 -4.49 -1.89
CA GLY A 309 -8.59 -5.26 -2.95
C GLY A 309 -8.66 -4.50 -4.26
N PRO A 310 -9.35 -5.03 -5.27
CA PRO A 310 -9.45 -4.47 -6.62
C PRO A 310 -10.36 -3.24 -6.68
N TRP A 311 -10.02 -2.22 -5.92
CA TRP A 311 -10.74 -0.94 -5.83
C TRP A 311 -9.78 0.21 -5.53
N ASN A 312 -10.27 1.45 -5.72
CA ASN A 312 -9.49 2.66 -5.49
C ASN A 312 -10.14 3.57 -4.42
N TYR A 313 -10.78 2.98 -3.38
CA TYR A 313 -11.39 3.73 -2.28
C TYR A 313 -10.35 4.49 -1.45
N GLN A 314 -10.80 5.59 -0.83
CA GLN A 314 -9.92 6.44 -0.01
C GLN A 314 -9.20 5.65 1.07
N GLU A 315 -9.87 4.71 1.71
CA GLU A 315 -9.31 3.91 2.81
C GLU A 315 -8.13 3.02 2.39
N THR A 316 -8.08 2.62 1.11
CA THR A 316 -6.94 1.86 0.58
C THR A 316 -5.88 2.76 -0.03
N MET A 317 -6.30 3.84 -0.72
CA MET A 317 -5.38 4.62 -1.56
C MET A 317 -4.80 5.83 -0.85
N ARG A 318 -5.51 6.45 0.13
CA ARG A 318 -5.03 7.60 0.89
C ARG A 318 -4.33 7.15 2.16
N ILE A 319 -3.05 7.47 2.26
CA ILE A 319 -2.11 6.96 3.26
C ILE A 319 -1.40 8.10 3.99
N PRO A 320 -0.82 7.88 5.19
CA PRO A 320 -0.07 8.91 5.89
C PRO A 320 1.23 9.28 5.18
N LEU A 321 1.60 10.55 5.26
CA LEU A 321 2.95 11.04 5.00
C LEU A 321 3.28 12.15 5.98
N TYR A 322 4.37 11.97 6.73
CA TYR A 322 4.95 12.98 7.62
C TYR A 322 6.42 13.16 7.27
N ILE A 323 6.86 14.43 7.11
CA ILE A 323 8.24 14.76 6.81
C ILE A 323 8.76 15.77 7.84
N VAL A 324 9.78 15.36 8.58
CA VAL A 324 10.57 16.25 9.45
C VAL A 324 11.89 16.50 8.75
N ALA A 325 12.08 17.70 8.22
CA ALA A 325 13.32 18.11 7.56
C ALA A 325 13.87 19.36 8.27
N PRO A 326 14.89 19.21 9.15
CA PRO A 326 15.41 20.30 9.97
C PRO A 326 15.85 21.51 9.15
N GLY A 327 15.29 22.66 9.48
CA GLY A 327 15.60 23.92 8.77
C GLY A 327 14.93 24.06 7.39
N LEU A 328 14.21 23.04 6.90
CA LEU A 328 13.49 23.06 5.63
C LEU A 328 11.98 23.08 5.84
N THR A 329 11.42 22.14 6.63
CA THR A 329 9.99 22.11 6.94
C THR A 329 9.66 23.05 8.09
N THR A 330 8.43 23.61 8.07
CA THR A 330 7.86 24.36 9.19
C THR A 330 7.20 23.39 10.16
N PRO A 331 7.67 23.30 11.42
CA PRO A 331 7.10 22.38 12.41
C PRO A 331 5.61 22.60 12.68
N GLY A 332 4.84 21.53 12.82
CA GLY A 332 3.43 21.57 13.17
C GLY A 332 2.52 22.11 12.08
N THR A 333 2.95 22.07 10.82
CA THR A 333 2.14 22.49 9.69
C THR A 333 1.57 21.31 8.91
N SER A 334 0.54 21.57 8.10
CA SER A 334 -0.06 20.57 7.20
C SER A 334 -0.30 21.16 5.81
N THR A 335 -0.36 20.31 4.82
CA THR A 335 -0.75 20.63 3.44
C THR A 335 -1.82 19.67 2.95
N ASP A 336 -2.76 20.17 2.16
CA ASP A 336 -3.77 19.41 1.44
C ASP A 336 -3.48 19.29 -0.06
N ALA A 337 -2.28 19.68 -0.50
CA ALA A 337 -1.84 19.50 -1.86
C ALA A 337 -1.89 18.02 -2.29
N LEU A 338 -2.36 17.77 -3.51
CA LEU A 338 -2.37 16.42 -4.08
C LEU A 338 -0.94 15.93 -4.29
N THR A 339 -0.63 14.76 -3.73
CA THR A 339 0.70 14.16 -3.75
C THR A 339 0.61 12.64 -3.76
N CYS A 340 1.65 11.95 -4.26
CA CYS A 340 1.65 10.47 -4.28
C CYS A 340 3.08 9.89 -4.20
N HIS A 341 3.18 8.56 -4.17
CA HIS A 341 4.45 7.83 -4.00
C HIS A 341 5.55 8.22 -4.99
N VAL A 342 5.21 8.46 -6.25
CA VAL A 342 6.22 8.88 -7.25
C VAL A 342 6.84 10.23 -6.90
N ASP A 343 6.07 11.15 -6.27
CA ASP A 343 6.55 12.44 -5.82
C ASP A 343 7.51 12.31 -4.64
N LEU A 344 7.21 11.38 -3.72
CA LEU A 344 8.08 11.11 -2.57
C LEU A 344 9.42 10.56 -3.02
N ALA A 345 9.43 9.63 -3.99
CA ALA A 345 10.68 9.11 -4.55
C ALA A 345 11.53 10.22 -5.17
N THR A 346 10.90 11.09 -5.97
CA THR A 346 11.56 12.27 -6.57
C THR A 346 12.09 13.22 -5.49
N THR A 347 11.30 13.46 -4.45
CA THR A 347 11.70 14.33 -3.31
C THR A 347 12.91 13.79 -2.57
N VAL A 348 12.92 12.48 -2.25
CA VAL A 348 14.05 11.83 -1.57
C VAL A 348 15.32 11.92 -2.42
N ALA A 349 15.21 11.68 -3.73
CA ALA A 349 16.31 11.80 -4.67
C ALA A 349 16.86 13.24 -4.73
N GLU A 350 15.98 14.24 -4.86
CA GLU A 350 16.36 15.65 -4.89
C GLU A 350 17.06 16.10 -3.60
N LEU A 351 16.49 15.75 -2.43
CA LEU A 351 17.08 16.05 -1.13
C LEU A 351 18.48 15.43 -0.93
N ALA A 352 18.74 14.31 -1.61
CA ALA A 352 20.04 13.67 -1.63
C ALA A 352 21.02 14.27 -2.65
N GLY A 353 20.59 15.26 -3.46
CA GLY A 353 21.41 15.94 -4.45
C GLY A 353 21.39 15.31 -5.85
N VAL A 354 20.47 14.40 -6.12
CA VAL A 354 20.25 13.86 -7.48
C VAL A 354 19.69 14.96 -8.37
N ASP A 355 20.23 15.10 -9.58
CA ASP A 355 19.62 15.96 -10.61
C ASP A 355 18.38 15.27 -11.18
N VAL A 356 17.25 15.47 -10.50
CA VAL A 356 15.97 14.82 -10.84
C VAL A 356 15.46 15.18 -12.23
N SER A 357 15.91 16.32 -12.81
CA SER A 357 15.52 16.69 -14.16
C SER A 357 16.19 15.82 -15.24
N ASN A 358 17.28 15.16 -14.90
CA ASN A 358 18.04 14.25 -15.77
C ASN A 358 17.95 12.78 -15.33
N GLU A 359 17.17 12.45 -14.28
CA GLU A 359 16.93 11.08 -13.86
C GLU A 359 15.76 10.48 -14.65
N PRO A 360 16.01 9.61 -15.63
CA PRO A 360 14.99 9.20 -16.60
C PRO A 360 13.89 8.30 -16.05
N THR A 361 14.08 7.76 -14.84
CA THR A 361 13.13 6.84 -14.22
C THR A 361 12.12 7.52 -13.29
N LEU A 362 12.42 8.71 -12.79
CA LEU A 362 11.52 9.44 -11.91
C LEU A 362 10.34 10.04 -12.70
N ARG A 363 9.13 9.87 -12.15
CA ARG A 363 7.86 10.31 -12.74
C ARG A 363 7.12 11.34 -11.91
N GLY A 364 7.59 11.55 -10.69
CA GLY A 364 6.95 12.47 -9.74
C GLY A 364 7.53 13.87 -9.82
N ASP A 365 6.81 14.78 -9.19
CA ASP A 365 7.26 16.15 -8.91
C ASP A 365 7.81 16.23 -7.48
N SER A 366 8.80 17.10 -7.24
CA SER A 366 9.35 17.28 -5.90
C SER A 366 8.34 17.92 -4.96
N LEU A 367 8.28 17.43 -3.73
CA LEU A 367 7.48 17.99 -2.64
C LEU A 367 8.20 19.14 -1.89
N THR A 368 9.45 19.43 -2.23
CA THR A 368 10.26 20.47 -1.54
C THR A 368 9.63 21.87 -1.56
N PRO A 369 8.88 22.30 -2.60
CA PRO A 369 8.17 23.58 -2.55
C PRO A 369 7.17 23.68 -1.39
N LEU A 370 6.53 22.57 -1.01
CA LEU A 370 5.57 22.51 0.09
C LEU A 370 6.21 22.68 1.48
N PHE A 371 7.52 22.51 1.60
CA PHE A 371 8.20 22.64 2.90
C PHE A 371 8.17 24.07 3.44
N SER A 372 8.18 25.06 2.56
CA SER A 372 8.12 26.48 2.91
C SER A 372 6.79 27.15 2.56
N ASP A 373 6.06 26.64 1.58
CA ASP A 373 4.73 27.11 1.15
C ASP A 373 3.77 25.93 1.06
N GLN A 374 3.02 25.69 2.12
CA GLN A 374 2.08 24.56 2.22
C GLN A 374 0.93 24.66 1.20
N GLY A 375 0.72 25.81 0.59
CA GLY A 375 -0.24 26.04 -0.48
C GLY A 375 0.35 25.90 -1.89
N ALA A 376 1.64 25.56 -2.03
CA ALA A 376 2.25 25.37 -3.33
C ALA A 376 1.58 24.23 -4.11
N HIS A 377 1.50 24.40 -5.42
CA HIS A 377 0.94 23.39 -6.30
C HIS A 377 2.01 22.36 -6.66
N VAL A 378 1.65 21.07 -6.64
CA VAL A 378 2.52 19.96 -7.06
C VAL A 378 1.94 19.31 -8.29
N ARG A 379 0.70 18.84 -8.24
CA ARG A 379 0.04 18.15 -9.36
C ARG A 379 -1.46 18.42 -9.42
N ASP A 380 -2.02 18.33 -10.63
CA ASP A 380 -3.46 18.46 -10.83
C ASP A 380 -4.21 17.15 -10.57
N THR A 381 -3.53 16.01 -10.69
CA THR A 381 -4.20 14.70 -10.70
C THR A 381 -3.29 13.61 -10.17
N VAL A 382 -3.83 12.74 -9.33
CA VAL A 382 -3.21 11.47 -8.93
C VAL A 382 -3.74 10.36 -9.82
N LEU A 383 -2.85 9.50 -10.33
CA LEU A 383 -3.18 8.30 -11.09
C LEU A 383 -3.19 7.06 -10.21
N PHE A 384 -4.20 6.22 -10.40
CA PHE A 384 -4.31 4.91 -9.80
C PHE A 384 -4.22 3.82 -10.86
N GLY A 385 -3.53 2.72 -10.54
CA GLY A 385 -3.45 1.54 -11.38
C GLY A 385 -3.46 0.28 -10.53
N GLN A 386 -4.32 -0.68 -10.85
CA GLN A 386 -4.39 -1.94 -10.14
C GLN A 386 -4.61 -3.10 -11.11
N GLU A 387 -3.91 -4.18 -10.88
CA GLU A 387 -4.17 -5.45 -11.52
C GLU A 387 -4.31 -6.53 -10.44
N TRP A 388 -5.38 -7.31 -10.51
CA TRP A 388 -5.65 -8.39 -9.57
C TRP A 388 -5.81 -9.70 -10.33
N PRO A 389 -4.72 -10.23 -10.88
CA PRO A 389 -4.75 -11.40 -11.77
C PRO A 389 -5.35 -12.66 -11.14
N TRP A 390 -5.47 -12.71 -9.81
CA TRP A 390 -6.21 -13.75 -9.08
C TRP A 390 -7.67 -13.91 -9.53
N TYR A 391 -8.25 -12.87 -10.15
CA TYR A 391 -9.58 -12.92 -10.75
C TYR A 391 -9.60 -13.31 -12.22
N SER A 392 -8.45 -13.50 -12.86
CA SER A 392 -8.38 -13.84 -14.29
C SER A 392 -9.13 -15.12 -14.64
N GLY A 393 -9.36 -16.01 -13.67
CA GLY A 393 -10.17 -17.24 -13.82
C GLY A 393 -11.64 -17.09 -13.45
N VAL A 394 -12.11 -15.90 -13.06
CA VAL A 394 -13.52 -15.67 -12.72
C VAL A 394 -14.22 -15.08 -13.93
N GLU A 395 -15.14 -15.86 -14.54
CA GLU A 395 -15.88 -15.43 -15.73
C GLU A 395 -16.62 -14.12 -15.47
N HIS A 396 -16.55 -13.21 -16.43
CA HIS A 396 -17.27 -11.94 -16.50
C HIS A 396 -16.91 -10.91 -15.42
N VAL A 397 -15.90 -11.13 -14.59
CA VAL A 397 -15.45 -10.15 -13.59
C VAL A 397 -14.27 -9.35 -14.15
N ARG A 398 -14.42 -8.03 -14.19
CA ARG A 398 -13.33 -7.11 -14.53
C ARG A 398 -12.45 -6.90 -13.30
N TYR A 399 -11.17 -7.26 -13.42
CA TYR A 399 -10.27 -7.36 -12.27
C TYR A 399 -9.12 -6.33 -12.28
N ALA A 400 -8.90 -5.69 -13.41
CA ALA A 400 -7.93 -4.61 -13.52
C ALA A 400 -8.65 -3.26 -13.50
N SER A 401 -8.02 -2.26 -12.92
CA SER A 401 -8.58 -0.90 -12.93
C SER A 401 -7.50 0.15 -13.16
N SER A 402 -7.92 1.26 -13.75
CA SER A 402 -7.17 2.51 -13.73
C SER A 402 -8.10 3.62 -13.26
N GLY A 403 -7.52 4.62 -12.61
CA GLY A 403 -8.29 5.74 -12.09
C GLY A 403 -7.50 7.02 -12.00
N MET A 404 -8.22 8.11 -11.82
CA MET A 404 -7.66 9.43 -11.56
C MET A 404 -8.48 10.16 -10.49
N PHE A 405 -7.80 11.01 -9.73
CA PHE A 405 -8.40 11.90 -8.75
C PHE A 405 -7.83 13.31 -8.92
N ASP A 406 -8.72 14.30 -9.14
CA ASP A 406 -8.36 15.69 -9.40
C ASP A 406 -8.51 16.63 -8.18
N GLY A 407 -8.60 16.05 -6.97
CA GLY A 407 -8.84 16.79 -5.73
C GLY A 407 -10.32 16.94 -5.37
N ARG A 408 -11.22 16.70 -6.30
CA ARG A 408 -12.66 16.66 -6.10
C ARG A 408 -13.32 15.42 -6.69
N TYR A 409 -13.12 15.19 -7.98
CA TYR A 409 -13.72 14.05 -8.67
C TYR A 409 -12.75 12.90 -8.76
N LYS A 410 -13.20 11.73 -8.34
CA LYS A 410 -12.51 10.47 -8.56
C LYS A 410 -13.24 9.66 -9.62
N TYR A 411 -12.53 9.32 -10.69
CA TYR A 411 -13.03 8.48 -11.76
C TYR A 411 -12.17 7.24 -11.90
N CYS A 412 -12.81 6.06 -11.97
CA CYS A 412 -12.14 4.79 -12.21
C CYS A 412 -12.88 4.00 -13.30
N ARG A 413 -12.11 3.28 -14.12
CA ARG A 413 -12.61 2.29 -15.06
C ARG A 413 -12.07 0.93 -14.71
N TYR A 414 -12.89 -0.10 -14.89
CA TYR A 414 -12.53 -1.49 -14.67
C TYR A 414 -12.59 -2.25 -15.98
N TYR A 415 -11.58 -3.08 -16.22
CA TYR A 415 -11.38 -3.81 -17.47
C TYR A 415 -10.74 -5.19 -17.20
N GLY A 416 -10.49 -5.95 -18.26
CA GLY A 416 -9.87 -7.26 -18.16
C GLY A 416 -10.83 -8.31 -17.65
N VAL A 417 -11.30 -9.18 -18.54
CA VAL A 417 -12.10 -10.34 -18.18
C VAL A 417 -11.28 -11.58 -18.49
N GLY A 418 -11.12 -12.46 -17.48
CA GLY A 418 -10.37 -13.70 -17.66
C GLY A 418 -11.09 -14.74 -18.48
N GLY A 419 -10.34 -15.58 -19.20
CA GLY A 419 -10.84 -16.64 -20.09
C GLY A 419 -11.32 -17.92 -19.41
N GLY A 420 -11.60 -17.93 -18.11
CA GLY A 420 -12.30 -19.02 -17.43
C GLY A 420 -11.52 -20.30 -17.12
N ASN A 421 -10.21 -20.37 -17.38
CA ASN A 421 -9.40 -21.56 -17.13
C ASN A 421 -8.36 -21.35 -16.04
N ASN A 422 -8.79 -21.04 -14.82
CA ASN A 422 -7.87 -20.96 -13.69
C ASN A 422 -7.70 -22.31 -13.01
N THR A 423 -6.70 -23.06 -13.41
CA THR A 423 -6.13 -24.12 -12.60
C THR A 423 -5.06 -23.50 -11.69
N VAL A 424 -5.23 -23.63 -10.39
CA VAL A 424 -4.22 -23.26 -9.38
C VAL A 424 -2.86 -23.81 -9.82
N GLY A 425 -1.87 -22.92 -10.05
CA GLY A 425 -0.52 -23.31 -10.46
C GLY A 425 -0.20 -23.14 -11.95
N VAL A 426 -1.13 -22.60 -12.75
CA VAL A 426 -0.79 -22.12 -14.10
C VAL A 426 -0.52 -20.63 -14.02
N PRO A 427 0.62 -20.13 -14.53
CA PRO A 427 0.86 -18.69 -14.67
C PRO A 427 -0.34 -18.09 -15.39
N PHE A 428 -0.87 -16.97 -14.91
CA PHE A 428 -2.02 -16.21 -15.36
C PHE A 428 -2.23 -16.28 -16.89
N GLY A 429 -2.67 -17.42 -17.40
CA GLY A 429 -2.60 -17.81 -18.81
C GLY A 429 -3.98 -17.90 -19.45
N GLY A 430 -4.79 -16.85 -19.32
CA GLY A 430 -5.91 -16.62 -20.22
C GLY A 430 -5.70 -15.26 -20.89
N GLU A 431 -5.92 -15.15 -22.20
CA GLU A 431 -5.95 -13.85 -22.84
C GLU A 431 -6.94 -12.96 -22.09
N MET A 432 -6.46 -11.80 -21.61
CA MET A 432 -7.33 -10.77 -21.06
C MET A 432 -8.26 -10.32 -22.18
N GLN A 433 -9.56 -10.56 -22.02
CA GLN A 433 -10.58 -9.99 -22.89
C GLN A 433 -10.96 -8.60 -22.36
N PHE A 434 -11.33 -7.70 -23.27
CA PHE A 434 -11.71 -6.35 -22.91
C PHE A 434 -10.62 -5.62 -22.10
N GLY A 435 -9.42 -5.53 -22.67
CA GLY A 435 -8.31 -4.79 -22.09
C GLY A 435 -8.58 -3.28 -22.04
N ARG A 436 -7.57 -2.51 -21.64
CA ARG A 436 -7.68 -1.03 -21.51
C ARG A 436 -8.20 -0.32 -22.76
N ASP A 437 -7.95 -0.89 -23.96
CA ASP A 437 -8.33 -0.32 -25.25
C ASP A 437 -9.72 -0.72 -25.73
N ALA A 438 -10.46 -1.50 -24.93
CA ALA A 438 -11.83 -1.84 -25.21
C ALA A 438 -12.73 -0.58 -25.29
N HIS A 439 -13.91 -0.75 -25.89
CA HIS A 439 -14.87 0.33 -25.98
C HIS A 439 -15.34 0.78 -24.60
N PHE A 440 -15.74 2.04 -24.49
CA PHE A 440 -16.29 2.59 -23.26
C PHE A 440 -17.34 1.67 -22.60
N ASP A 441 -18.25 1.12 -23.40
CA ASP A 441 -19.34 0.28 -22.92
C ASP A 441 -18.90 -1.12 -22.45
N ASP A 442 -17.65 -1.50 -22.67
CA ASP A 442 -17.06 -2.77 -22.21
C ASP A 442 -16.35 -2.65 -20.87
N HIS A 443 -16.34 -1.46 -20.26
CA HIS A 443 -15.80 -1.20 -18.93
C HIS A 443 -16.92 -1.08 -17.88
N ASP A 444 -16.60 -1.39 -16.62
CA ASP A 444 -17.37 -0.86 -15.48
C ASP A 444 -16.78 0.49 -15.10
N HIS A 445 -17.62 1.40 -14.61
CA HIS A 445 -17.23 2.76 -14.30
C HIS A 445 -17.62 3.14 -12.88
N GLU A 446 -16.76 3.89 -12.22
CA GLU A 446 -17.05 4.60 -10.98
C GLU A 446 -16.73 6.08 -11.16
N LEU A 447 -17.61 6.93 -10.65
CA LEU A 447 -17.41 8.37 -10.58
C LEU A 447 -17.96 8.87 -9.25
N TYR A 448 -17.13 9.57 -8.48
CA TYR A 448 -17.49 10.14 -7.17
C TYR A 448 -17.14 11.62 -7.13
N ASP A 449 -17.98 12.42 -6.51
CA ASP A 449 -17.70 13.80 -6.09
C ASP A 449 -17.35 13.77 -4.60
N LEU A 450 -16.06 13.71 -4.26
CA LEU A 450 -15.62 13.55 -2.88
C LEU A 450 -15.86 14.78 -2.00
N GLN A 451 -16.24 15.92 -2.58
CA GLN A 451 -16.66 17.07 -1.82
C GLN A 451 -18.10 16.90 -1.29
N GLU A 452 -18.99 16.28 -2.08
CA GLU A 452 -20.38 16.04 -1.72
C GLU A 452 -20.59 14.66 -1.07
N ASP A 453 -19.76 13.68 -1.46
CA ASP A 453 -19.81 12.29 -1.01
C ASP A 453 -18.38 11.80 -0.63
N PRO A 454 -17.84 12.26 0.49
CA PRO A 454 -16.48 11.89 0.92
C PRO A 454 -16.30 10.40 1.26
N HIS A 455 -17.42 9.67 1.39
CA HIS A 455 -17.46 8.25 1.72
C HIS A 455 -17.73 7.34 0.53
N GLU A 456 -17.79 7.89 -0.69
CA GLU A 456 -17.91 7.15 -1.95
C GLU A 456 -19.13 6.21 -2.02
N MET A 457 -20.24 6.62 -1.40
CA MET A 457 -21.48 5.84 -1.35
C MET A 457 -22.22 5.83 -2.67
N VAL A 458 -22.21 6.96 -3.39
CA VAL A 458 -23.05 7.18 -4.58
C VAL A 458 -22.20 7.15 -5.84
N ASN A 459 -22.21 6.01 -6.56
CA ASN A 459 -21.57 5.92 -7.87
C ASN A 459 -22.33 6.71 -8.92
N LEU A 460 -21.88 7.93 -9.22
CA LEU A 460 -22.47 8.83 -10.20
C LEU A 460 -22.44 8.28 -11.64
N ALA A 461 -21.59 7.30 -11.92
CA ALA A 461 -21.54 6.67 -13.24
C ALA A 461 -22.80 5.83 -13.55
N MET A 462 -23.57 5.47 -12.51
CA MET A 462 -24.85 4.77 -12.67
C MET A 462 -26.01 5.67 -13.07
N ASP A 463 -25.86 7.01 -12.97
CA ASP A 463 -26.86 7.96 -13.41
C ASP A 463 -26.83 8.17 -14.94
N PRO A 464 -27.87 7.79 -15.71
CA PRO A 464 -27.90 7.98 -17.15
C PRO A 464 -27.74 9.46 -17.57
N ALA A 465 -28.13 10.42 -16.72
CA ALA A 465 -27.98 11.85 -17.02
C ALA A 465 -26.51 12.30 -16.99
N ARG A 466 -25.62 11.54 -16.35
CA ARG A 466 -24.18 11.82 -16.29
C ARG A 466 -23.33 11.05 -17.30
N ARG A 467 -23.95 10.27 -18.20
CA ARG A 467 -23.22 9.42 -19.14
C ARG A 467 -22.20 10.20 -19.99
N ASP A 468 -22.51 11.40 -20.42
CA ASP A 468 -21.58 12.22 -21.19
C ASP A 468 -20.41 12.72 -20.34
N GLU A 469 -20.63 13.00 -19.07
CA GLU A 469 -19.58 13.32 -18.11
C GLU A 469 -18.66 12.13 -17.90
N VAL A 470 -19.20 10.93 -17.68
CA VAL A 470 -18.40 9.70 -17.52
C VAL A 470 -17.56 9.42 -18.78
N ARG A 471 -18.13 9.62 -19.98
CA ARG A 471 -17.39 9.49 -21.26
C ARG A 471 -16.24 10.50 -21.35
N ARG A 472 -16.46 11.74 -20.93
CA ARG A 472 -15.41 12.75 -20.89
C ARG A 472 -14.29 12.33 -19.94
N ARG A 473 -14.63 11.89 -18.70
CA ARG A 473 -13.64 11.42 -17.72
C ARG A 473 -12.86 10.19 -18.21
N PHE A 474 -13.52 9.28 -18.91
CA PHE A 474 -12.86 8.15 -19.55
C PHE A 474 -11.82 8.61 -20.58
N ALA A 475 -12.15 9.58 -21.42
CA ALA A 475 -11.23 10.13 -22.43
C ALA A 475 -10.06 10.90 -21.76
N GLU A 476 -10.35 11.67 -20.71
CA GLU A 476 -9.35 12.40 -19.90
C GLU A 476 -8.34 11.42 -19.28
N LEU A 477 -8.83 10.36 -18.62
CA LEU A 477 -7.96 9.33 -18.02
C LEU A 477 -7.06 8.67 -19.07
N ARG A 478 -7.62 8.27 -20.22
CA ARG A 478 -6.82 7.65 -21.29
C ARG A 478 -5.74 8.58 -21.81
N ALA A 479 -6.07 9.85 -22.04
CA ALA A 479 -5.10 10.85 -22.49
C ALA A 479 -3.98 11.06 -21.44
N LEU A 480 -4.33 11.04 -20.16
CA LEU A 480 -3.37 11.18 -19.07
C LEU A 480 -2.45 9.94 -18.96
N GLU A 481 -3.01 8.73 -19.10
CA GLU A 481 -2.23 7.49 -19.17
C GLU A 481 -1.24 7.49 -20.34
N ASP A 482 -1.71 7.84 -21.54
CA ASP A 482 -0.87 7.90 -22.74
C ASP A 482 0.24 8.95 -22.61
N ALA A 483 -0.04 10.08 -21.97
CA ALA A 483 0.96 11.11 -21.69
C ALA A 483 1.99 10.67 -20.63
N THR A 484 1.58 9.85 -19.66
CA THR A 484 2.41 9.42 -18.53
C THR A 484 3.25 8.19 -18.87
N TYR A 485 2.64 7.18 -19.51
CA TYR A 485 3.27 5.88 -19.75
C TYR A 485 3.76 5.70 -21.19
N GLY A 486 3.39 6.60 -22.10
CA GLY A 486 3.56 6.44 -23.54
C GLY A 486 2.36 5.71 -24.19
N ALA A 487 2.07 6.01 -25.44
CA ALA A 487 0.89 5.48 -26.12
C ALA A 487 0.92 3.94 -26.33
N ASP A 488 2.10 3.35 -26.31
CA ASP A 488 2.31 1.91 -26.54
C ASP A 488 2.34 1.08 -25.25
N TRP A 489 2.06 1.68 -24.07
CA TRP A 489 2.07 0.91 -22.83
C TRP A 489 0.99 -0.17 -22.84
N VAL A 490 1.30 -1.32 -22.28
CA VAL A 490 0.38 -2.47 -22.17
C VAL A 490 0.21 -2.84 -20.70
N ASN A 491 -0.95 -3.44 -20.36
CA ASN A 491 -1.10 -4.10 -19.08
C ASN A 491 -0.18 -5.30 -19.02
N TRP A 492 0.58 -5.43 -17.97
CA TRP A 492 1.50 -6.56 -17.76
C TRP A 492 0.79 -7.91 -17.70
N SER A 493 -0.44 -7.95 -17.18
CA SER A 493 -1.28 -9.16 -17.19
C SER A 493 -1.65 -9.62 -18.61
N MET A 494 -1.53 -8.75 -19.63
CA MET A 494 -1.72 -9.09 -21.04
C MET A 494 -0.41 -9.49 -21.74
N ALA A 495 0.74 -9.06 -21.22
CA ALA A 495 2.03 -9.22 -21.88
C ALA A 495 2.60 -10.64 -21.80
N GLY A 496 1.91 -11.59 -21.18
CA GLY A 496 2.38 -12.97 -20.98
C GLY A 496 3.82 -12.99 -20.51
N ASN A 497 4.03 -13.10 -19.20
CA ASN A 497 5.34 -13.27 -18.54
C ASN A 497 6.55 -12.67 -19.26
N ALA A 498 6.79 -11.39 -19.08
CA ALA A 498 8.12 -10.81 -19.35
C ALA A 498 9.18 -11.29 -18.32
N ALA A 499 8.87 -12.32 -17.53
CA ALA A 499 9.76 -12.93 -16.55
C ALA A 499 10.95 -13.71 -17.17
N ASP A 500 11.03 -13.82 -18.49
CA ASP A 500 12.16 -14.50 -19.15
C ASP A 500 13.44 -13.65 -19.24
N ASP A 501 13.40 -12.37 -18.89
CA ASP A 501 14.61 -11.51 -18.89
C ASP A 501 15.45 -11.59 -17.59
N ASN A 502 14.96 -12.28 -16.56
CA ASN A 502 15.70 -12.48 -15.30
C ASN A 502 16.59 -13.76 -15.29
N VAL A 503 16.75 -14.43 -16.43
CA VAL A 503 17.68 -15.54 -16.58
C VAL A 503 18.97 -15.04 -17.27
N LEU A 504 19.81 -14.40 -16.51
CA LEU A 504 21.25 -14.30 -16.79
C LEU A 504 22.04 -14.40 -15.50
#